data_5e8f949cf504be0950d37c5ccabe1a73
#
_entry.id   5e8f949cf504be0950d37c5ccabe1a73
#
_cell.length_a   1.000
_cell.length_b   1.000
_cell.length_c   1.000
_cell.angle_alpha   90.00
_cell.angle_beta   90.00
_cell.angle_gamma   90.00
#
_symmetry.space_group_name_H-M   'P 1'
#
loop_
_entity.id
_entity.type
_entity.pdbx_description
1 polymer ?
#
loop_
_entity_poly.entity_id
_entity_poly.type
_entity_poly.pdbx_seq_one_letter_code
_entity_poly.pdbx_strand_id
1 'polypeptide(L)'
;MGFPIFAHLKSIILCYILNLMKPDKITQWQKLGFGMFIHYGLYSLCGGVWKGEPVKRGYSEQILSHGKIPKEEYRALQNKFTCKNFNAEKICVLAKAAGMKYIIITAKHHDGFCLFDTKTTDYNSVKAPAKRDLIAELSQACKKTGLKFGLYFSWIDWNCEFALPISDHNSDKIPPKHQKFNIEQLKELFKNYGPLCEFWMDMGFPTKKQSEEVKALAQRLQPDMMINGRIWNDCGDFCTMGDNKFPDRSLNVPWQTPASIYHETWGYRSWQRRGDKNKKAQELIESLIRVRAMGGNYLLNIGPKGDGSVVAFEA
;
A
#
# COMPACT_ATOMS: atom_id res chain seq x y z
N MET A 1 27.10 -44.53 -25.93
CA MET A 1 26.86 -43.64 -24.75
C MET A 1 27.19 -42.22 -25.14
N GLY A 2 26.22 -41.49 -25.53
CA GLY A 2 26.34 -40.08 -25.88
C GLY A 2 25.01 -39.36 -25.60
N PHE A 3 25.16 -38.24 -24.89
CA PHE A 3 24.23 -37.11 -24.76
C PHE A 3 23.28 -37.01 -23.56
N PRO A 4 23.79 -36.53 -22.39
CA PRO A 4 23.02 -35.65 -21.57
C PRO A 4 23.43 -34.14 -21.69
N ILE A 5 24.65 -33.82 -22.18
CA ILE A 5 25.20 -32.47 -22.15
C ILE A 5 24.47 -31.51 -23.14
N PHE A 6 24.10 -31.97 -24.33
CA PHE A 6 23.43 -31.12 -25.33
C PHE A 6 21.99 -30.77 -25.00
N ALA A 7 21.27 -31.65 -24.28
CA ALA A 7 19.90 -31.34 -23.82
C ALA A 7 19.91 -30.26 -22.72
N HIS A 8 20.89 -30.32 -21.83
CA HIS A 8 21.06 -29.35 -20.74
C HIS A 8 21.47 -27.97 -21.27
N LEU A 9 22.39 -27.93 -22.27
CA LEU A 9 22.81 -26.68 -22.91
C LEU A 9 21.67 -26.00 -23.68
N LYS A 10 20.86 -26.77 -24.41
CA LYS A 10 19.67 -26.25 -25.09
C LYS A 10 18.63 -25.70 -24.10
N SER A 11 18.43 -26.34 -22.97
CA SER A 11 17.51 -25.87 -21.93
C SER A 11 18.01 -24.56 -21.30
N ILE A 12 19.31 -24.45 -21.04
CA ILE A 12 19.93 -23.22 -20.49
C ILE A 12 19.84 -22.07 -21.51
N ILE A 13 20.17 -22.31 -22.77
CA ILE A 13 20.09 -21.31 -23.83
C ILE A 13 18.63 -20.87 -24.06
N LEU A 14 17.68 -21.80 -24.09
CA LEU A 14 16.25 -21.47 -24.23
C LEU A 14 15.75 -20.67 -23.02
N CYS A 15 16.16 -21.01 -21.81
CA CYS A 15 15.82 -20.26 -20.60
C CYS A 15 16.43 -18.86 -20.62
N TYR A 16 17.66 -18.72 -21.12
CA TYR A 16 18.33 -17.42 -21.30
C TYR A 16 17.64 -16.55 -22.35
N ILE A 17 17.30 -17.12 -23.52
CA ILE A 17 16.56 -16.44 -24.59
C ILE A 17 15.15 -16.03 -24.10
N LEU A 18 14.43 -16.90 -23.38
CA LEU A 18 13.13 -16.60 -22.81
C LEU A 18 13.20 -15.48 -21.76
N ASN A 19 14.28 -15.42 -20.98
CA ASN A 19 14.49 -14.31 -20.04
C ASN A 19 14.84 -12.98 -20.74
N LEU A 20 15.61 -13.02 -21.85
CA LEU A 20 15.87 -11.84 -22.67
C LEU A 20 14.63 -11.34 -23.41
N MET A 21 13.65 -12.19 -23.65
CA MET A 21 12.37 -11.81 -24.30
C MET A 21 11.29 -11.36 -23.31
N LYS A 22 11.49 -11.53 -22.00
CA LYS A 22 10.56 -10.97 -21.00
C LYS A 22 10.75 -9.46 -20.94
N PRO A 23 9.66 -8.67 -21.07
CA PRO A 23 9.74 -7.25 -20.77
C PRO A 23 10.33 -7.07 -19.38
N ASP A 24 11.24 -6.10 -19.22
CA ASP A 24 11.78 -5.77 -17.91
C ASP A 24 10.67 -5.37 -16.93
N LYS A 25 10.95 -5.44 -15.63
CA LYS A 25 9.95 -5.16 -14.58
C LYS A 25 9.36 -3.76 -14.69
N ILE A 26 10.14 -2.78 -15.17
CA ILE A 26 9.72 -1.40 -15.35
C ILE A 26 8.64 -1.33 -16.43
N THR A 27 8.91 -1.88 -17.61
CA THR A 27 7.95 -1.91 -18.73
C THR A 27 6.66 -2.65 -18.34
N GLN A 28 6.77 -3.77 -17.62
CA GLN A 28 5.60 -4.51 -17.14
C GLN A 28 4.76 -3.66 -16.17
N TRP A 29 5.40 -2.98 -15.23
CA TRP A 29 4.73 -2.12 -14.26
C TRP A 29 4.09 -0.89 -14.91
N GLN A 30 4.77 -0.22 -15.84
CA GLN A 30 4.22 0.94 -16.57
C GLN A 30 2.94 0.58 -17.36
N LYS A 31 2.84 -0.65 -17.88
CA LYS A 31 1.64 -1.16 -18.55
C LYS A 31 0.44 -1.35 -17.62
N LEU A 32 0.64 -1.45 -16.31
CA LEU A 32 -0.47 -1.53 -15.35
C LEU A 32 -1.32 -0.27 -15.36
N GLY A 33 -0.69 0.89 -15.39
CA GLY A 33 -1.27 2.20 -15.68
C GLY A 33 -2.26 2.75 -14.68
N PHE A 34 -3.25 1.97 -14.25
CA PHE A 34 -4.31 2.39 -13.33
C PHE A 34 -4.53 1.34 -12.26
N GLY A 35 -4.48 1.74 -10.99
CA GLY A 35 -4.64 0.87 -9.84
C GLY A 35 -5.49 1.46 -8.73
N MET A 36 -5.98 0.60 -7.85
CA MET A 36 -6.69 0.95 -6.63
C MET A 36 -5.71 1.02 -5.45
N PHE A 37 -5.76 2.10 -4.71
CA PHE A 37 -5.14 2.19 -3.39
C PHE A 37 -6.22 2.00 -2.32
N ILE A 38 -5.93 1.30 -1.24
CA ILE A 38 -6.87 1.07 -0.14
C ILE A 38 -6.23 1.48 1.17
N HIS A 39 -6.74 2.54 1.79
CA HIS A 39 -6.39 2.91 3.15
C HIS A 39 -7.44 2.36 4.12
N TYR A 40 -7.10 1.27 4.80
CA TYR A 40 -7.98 0.59 5.74
C TYR A 40 -7.22 0.15 7.00
N GLY A 41 -7.80 0.37 8.17
CA GLY A 41 -7.19 0.04 9.47
C GLY A 41 -8.07 0.46 10.65
N LEU A 42 -7.50 0.54 11.85
CA LEU A 42 -8.24 0.96 13.06
C LEU A 42 -8.79 2.37 12.94
N TYR A 43 -8.09 3.26 12.25
CA TYR A 43 -8.55 4.63 11.97
C TYR A 43 -9.89 4.67 11.22
N SER A 44 -10.22 3.64 10.46
CA SER A 44 -11.52 3.53 9.77
C SER A 44 -12.68 3.37 10.75
N LEU A 45 -12.44 2.77 11.94
CA LEU A 45 -13.44 2.70 13.02
C LEU A 45 -13.76 4.08 13.57
N CYS A 46 -12.76 4.95 13.67
CA CYS A 46 -12.93 6.33 14.11
C CYS A 46 -13.68 7.17 13.08
N GLY A 47 -13.44 6.93 11.80
CA GLY A 47 -14.05 7.71 10.71
C GLY A 47 -13.79 9.22 10.83
N GLY A 48 -12.62 9.62 11.31
CA GLY A 48 -12.26 11.03 11.54
C GLY A 48 -12.94 11.67 12.74
N VAL A 49 -13.54 10.89 13.64
CA VAL A 49 -14.25 11.36 14.85
C VAL A 49 -13.64 10.72 16.08
N TRP A 50 -13.43 11.50 17.14
CA TRP A 50 -13.00 10.99 18.44
C TRP A 50 -13.89 11.53 19.57
N LYS A 51 -14.41 10.62 20.41
CA LYS A 51 -15.32 10.93 21.53
C LYS A 51 -16.49 11.84 21.13
N GLY A 52 -17.05 11.59 19.92
CA GLY A 52 -18.21 12.33 19.39
C GLY A 52 -17.85 13.58 18.58
N GLU A 53 -16.60 14.04 18.64
CA GLU A 53 -16.16 15.27 17.99
C GLU A 53 -15.33 15.02 16.72
N PRO A 54 -15.60 15.71 15.58
CA PRO A 54 -14.78 15.63 14.38
C PRO A 54 -13.37 16.16 14.62
N VAL A 55 -12.36 15.35 14.29
CA VAL A 55 -10.95 15.80 14.24
C VAL A 55 -10.72 16.48 12.90
N LYS A 56 -10.80 17.80 12.89
CA LYS A 56 -10.74 18.63 11.65
C LYS A 56 -9.33 18.80 11.10
N ARG A 57 -8.29 18.63 11.92
CA ARG A 57 -6.90 18.74 11.50
C ARG A 57 -6.43 17.46 10.84
N GLY A 58 -5.71 17.57 9.73
CA GLY A 58 -5.01 16.49 9.06
C GLY A 58 -5.90 15.37 8.49
N TYR A 59 -5.29 14.27 8.18
CA TYR A 59 -5.92 13.11 7.56
C TYR A 59 -6.55 12.16 8.59
N SER A 60 -7.66 11.50 8.22
CA SER A 60 -8.39 10.60 9.14
C SER A 60 -7.59 9.37 9.53
N GLU A 61 -6.72 8.86 8.66
CA GLU A 61 -5.82 7.74 8.95
C GLU A 61 -4.70 8.09 9.93
N GLN A 62 -4.46 9.38 10.14
CA GLN A 62 -3.51 9.92 11.13
C GLN A 62 -4.20 10.43 12.40
N ILE A 63 -5.45 10.02 12.63
CA ILE A 63 -6.27 10.54 13.74
C ILE A 63 -5.62 10.34 15.12
N LEU A 64 -4.83 9.29 15.31
CA LEU A 64 -4.10 9.05 16.56
C LEU A 64 -3.21 10.26 16.92
N SER A 65 -2.45 10.77 15.95
CA SER A 65 -1.59 11.96 16.11
C SER A 65 -2.41 13.25 16.15
N HIS A 66 -3.21 13.50 15.11
CA HIS A 66 -3.95 14.75 14.97
C HIS A 66 -5.02 14.98 16.04
N GLY A 67 -5.64 13.90 16.50
CA GLY A 67 -6.60 13.90 17.60
C GLY A 67 -5.95 13.92 18.99
N LYS A 68 -4.62 13.84 19.06
CA LYS A 68 -3.87 13.71 20.32
C LYS A 68 -4.45 12.62 21.21
N ILE A 69 -4.81 11.49 20.61
CA ILE A 69 -5.48 10.39 21.30
C ILE A 69 -4.45 9.66 22.18
N PRO A 70 -4.76 9.37 23.45
CA PRO A 70 -3.89 8.52 24.26
C PRO A 70 -3.66 7.17 23.57
N LYS A 71 -2.40 6.76 23.48
CA LYS A 71 -2.00 5.55 22.74
C LYS A 71 -2.79 4.31 23.17
N GLU A 72 -2.99 4.15 24.47
CA GLU A 72 -3.71 2.99 25.02
C GLU A 72 -5.21 3.01 24.67
N GLU A 73 -5.84 4.19 24.64
CA GLU A 73 -7.24 4.32 24.22
C GLU A 73 -7.40 3.97 22.72
N TYR A 74 -6.46 4.41 21.89
CA TYR A 74 -6.46 4.07 20.46
C TYR A 74 -6.19 2.58 20.26
N ARG A 75 -5.18 2.02 20.93
CA ARG A 75 -4.83 0.60 20.86
C ARG A 75 -6.04 -0.29 21.23
N ALA A 76 -6.86 0.11 22.19
CA ALA A 76 -8.06 -0.62 22.59
C ALA A 76 -9.10 -0.76 21.47
N LEU A 77 -9.04 0.05 20.40
CA LEU A 77 -9.88 -0.10 19.20
C LEU A 77 -9.73 -1.45 18.53
N GLN A 78 -8.57 -2.11 18.68
CA GLN A 78 -8.37 -3.49 18.20
C GLN A 78 -9.51 -4.42 18.67
N ASN A 79 -9.99 -4.26 19.91
CA ASN A 79 -11.08 -5.07 20.47
C ASN A 79 -12.44 -4.84 19.80
N LYS A 80 -12.56 -3.82 18.94
CA LYS A 80 -13.76 -3.50 18.15
C LYS A 80 -13.58 -3.79 16.65
N PHE A 81 -12.39 -4.21 16.24
CA PHE A 81 -12.10 -4.45 14.83
C PHE A 81 -12.65 -5.79 14.37
N THR A 82 -13.80 -5.79 13.74
CA THR A 82 -14.49 -6.98 13.23
C THR A 82 -14.41 -7.16 11.74
N CYS A 83 -14.21 -6.09 10.96
CA CYS A 83 -14.19 -6.02 9.49
C CYS A 83 -15.26 -6.90 8.80
N LYS A 84 -16.45 -7.03 9.42
CA LYS A 84 -17.51 -7.98 9.04
C LYS A 84 -18.00 -7.87 7.59
N ASN A 85 -17.87 -6.68 7.01
CA ASN A 85 -18.29 -6.38 5.64
C ASN A 85 -17.11 -6.23 4.68
N PHE A 86 -15.87 -6.46 5.11
CA PHE A 86 -14.72 -6.51 4.21
C PHE A 86 -14.85 -7.73 3.30
N ASN A 87 -14.93 -7.50 1.99
CA ASN A 87 -15.08 -8.54 1.00
C ASN A 87 -14.07 -8.35 -0.14
N ALA A 88 -13.00 -9.12 -0.10
CA ALA A 88 -11.90 -9.04 -1.05
C ALA A 88 -12.33 -9.27 -2.51
N GLU A 89 -13.25 -10.22 -2.74
CA GLU A 89 -13.73 -10.52 -4.09
C GLU A 89 -14.57 -9.37 -4.66
N LYS A 90 -15.46 -8.76 -3.87
CA LYS A 90 -16.24 -7.57 -4.29
C LYS A 90 -15.33 -6.38 -4.58
N ILE A 91 -14.28 -6.17 -3.79
CA ILE A 91 -13.28 -5.12 -4.03
C ILE A 91 -12.56 -5.38 -5.38
N CYS A 92 -12.16 -6.61 -5.65
CA CYS A 92 -11.54 -6.96 -6.93
C CYS A 92 -12.50 -6.78 -8.12
N VAL A 93 -13.77 -7.14 -7.97
CA VAL A 93 -14.79 -6.91 -9.01
C VAL A 93 -14.96 -5.43 -9.29
N LEU A 94 -15.04 -4.60 -8.23
CA LEU A 94 -15.10 -3.14 -8.36
C LEU A 94 -13.89 -2.57 -9.09
N ALA A 95 -12.68 -2.96 -8.68
CA ALA A 95 -11.44 -2.53 -9.33
C ALA A 95 -11.42 -2.87 -10.83
N LYS A 96 -11.82 -4.10 -11.19
CA LYS A 96 -11.91 -4.53 -12.60
C LYS A 96 -12.96 -3.76 -13.38
N ALA A 97 -14.13 -3.51 -12.80
CA ALA A 97 -15.18 -2.72 -13.43
C ALA A 97 -14.73 -1.29 -13.74
N ALA A 98 -13.88 -0.70 -12.87
CA ALA A 98 -13.24 0.59 -13.09
C ALA A 98 -12.06 0.54 -14.10
N GLY A 99 -11.70 -0.63 -14.65
CA GLY A 99 -10.57 -0.79 -15.58
C GLY A 99 -9.19 -0.85 -14.90
N MET A 100 -9.14 -0.95 -13.60
CA MET A 100 -7.89 -1.06 -12.83
C MET A 100 -7.20 -2.40 -13.07
N LYS A 101 -5.87 -2.42 -13.00
CA LYS A 101 -5.02 -3.58 -13.27
C LYS A 101 -4.33 -4.14 -12.02
N TYR A 102 -4.29 -3.37 -10.94
CA TYR A 102 -3.66 -3.77 -9.69
C TYR A 102 -4.34 -3.10 -8.48
N ILE A 103 -4.10 -3.69 -7.32
CA ILE A 103 -4.57 -3.17 -6.03
C ILE A 103 -3.39 -3.10 -5.07
N ILE A 104 -3.28 -1.99 -4.34
CA ILE A 104 -2.36 -1.80 -3.22
C ILE A 104 -3.18 -1.54 -1.97
N ILE A 105 -2.86 -2.21 -0.85
CA ILE A 105 -3.52 -2.01 0.44
C ILE A 105 -2.50 -1.72 1.53
N THR A 106 -2.88 -0.90 2.50
CA THR A 106 -2.08 -0.67 3.71
C THR A 106 -1.97 -1.95 4.54
N ALA A 107 -0.83 -2.66 4.45
CA ALA A 107 -0.56 -3.81 5.32
C ALA A 107 -0.34 -3.36 6.77
N LYS A 108 0.37 -2.23 6.96
CA LYS A 108 0.55 -1.52 8.22
C LYS A 108 0.66 -0.03 7.95
N HIS A 109 -0.21 0.77 8.56
CA HIS A 109 -0.13 2.23 8.54
C HIS A 109 0.67 2.75 9.75
N HIS A 110 0.77 4.07 9.94
CA HIS A 110 1.57 4.70 11.00
C HIS A 110 1.14 4.30 12.42
N ASP A 111 -0.12 3.94 12.61
CA ASP A 111 -0.66 3.48 13.90
C ASP A 111 -0.14 2.11 14.34
N GLY A 112 0.59 1.41 13.46
CA GLY A 112 1.22 0.12 13.74
C GLY A 112 0.29 -1.09 13.70
N PHE A 113 -1.01 -0.90 13.42
CA PHE A 113 -1.94 -2.02 13.33
C PHE A 113 -1.73 -2.80 12.02
N CYS A 114 -1.46 -4.10 12.15
CA CYS A 114 -1.18 -4.97 11.01
C CYS A 114 -2.45 -5.64 10.49
N LEU A 115 -2.73 -5.56 9.19
CA LEU A 115 -3.85 -6.27 8.56
C LEU A 115 -3.50 -7.71 8.13
N PHE A 116 -2.35 -8.23 8.54
CA PHE A 116 -1.80 -9.55 8.19
C PHE A 116 -1.39 -10.36 9.43
N ASP A 117 -1.25 -11.66 9.28
CA ASP A 117 -0.79 -12.57 10.34
C ASP A 117 0.71 -12.42 10.57
N THR A 118 1.09 -11.48 11.43
CA THR A 118 2.48 -11.26 11.83
C THR A 118 2.81 -11.97 13.15
N LYS A 119 4.04 -12.47 13.25
CA LYS A 119 4.60 -13.04 14.49
C LYS A 119 5.30 -11.99 15.36
N THR A 120 5.44 -10.77 14.86
CA THR A 120 6.20 -9.70 15.53
C THR A 120 5.40 -8.97 16.60
N THR A 121 4.07 -8.99 16.50
CA THR A 121 3.17 -8.31 17.43
C THR A 121 1.77 -8.94 17.43
N ASP A 122 1.08 -8.89 18.58
CA ASP A 122 -0.34 -9.23 18.68
C ASP A 122 -1.28 -8.09 18.26
N TYR A 123 -0.73 -6.94 17.87
CA TYR A 123 -1.49 -5.79 17.38
C TYR A 123 -1.81 -5.95 15.88
N ASN A 124 -2.72 -6.90 15.59
CA ASN A 124 -3.05 -7.27 14.22
C ASN A 124 -4.51 -7.78 14.08
N SER A 125 -4.99 -7.87 12.84
CA SER A 125 -6.36 -8.25 12.50
C SER A 125 -6.69 -9.71 12.85
N VAL A 126 -5.69 -10.60 12.89
CA VAL A 126 -5.89 -12.02 13.25
C VAL A 126 -6.10 -12.18 14.76
N LYS A 127 -5.46 -11.34 15.57
CA LYS A 127 -5.65 -11.31 17.03
C LYS A 127 -6.86 -10.47 17.46
N ALA A 128 -7.33 -9.56 16.60
CA ALA A 128 -8.57 -8.81 16.79
C ALA A 128 -9.81 -9.74 16.71
N PRO A 129 -11.01 -9.28 17.09
CA PRO A 129 -12.27 -10.03 16.92
C PRO A 129 -12.56 -10.44 15.46
N ALA A 130 -11.97 -9.78 14.50
CA ALA A 130 -12.03 -10.15 13.08
C ALA A 130 -11.53 -11.58 12.83
N LYS A 131 -10.44 -12.01 13.51
CA LYS A 131 -9.79 -13.32 13.31
C LYS A 131 -9.43 -13.59 11.85
N ARG A 132 -9.08 -12.56 11.08
CA ARG A 132 -8.87 -12.63 9.62
C ARG A 132 -7.54 -12.03 9.23
N ASP A 133 -6.86 -12.67 8.28
CA ASP A 133 -5.73 -12.12 7.55
C ASP A 133 -6.24 -11.45 6.26
N LEU A 134 -6.47 -10.14 6.32
CA LEU A 134 -7.07 -9.41 5.21
C LEU A 134 -6.11 -9.27 4.02
N ILE A 135 -4.81 -9.32 4.27
CA ILE A 135 -3.79 -9.27 3.22
C ILE A 135 -3.79 -10.59 2.44
N ALA A 136 -3.87 -11.73 3.12
CA ALA A 136 -3.98 -13.04 2.48
C ALA A 136 -5.27 -13.14 1.64
N GLU A 137 -6.40 -12.71 2.18
CA GLU A 137 -7.68 -12.73 1.49
C GLU A 137 -7.65 -11.89 0.21
N LEU A 138 -7.13 -10.66 0.27
CA LEU A 138 -7.08 -9.77 -0.89
C LEU A 138 -6.05 -10.25 -1.92
N SER A 139 -4.89 -10.76 -1.49
CA SER A 139 -3.89 -11.37 -2.38
C SER A 139 -4.48 -12.52 -3.19
N GLN A 140 -5.21 -13.42 -2.51
CA GLN A 140 -5.87 -14.55 -3.16
C GLN A 140 -6.98 -14.10 -4.12
N ALA A 141 -7.80 -13.12 -3.74
CA ALA A 141 -8.83 -12.55 -4.60
C ALA A 141 -8.23 -11.89 -5.86
N CYS A 142 -7.15 -11.14 -5.72
CA CYS A 142 -6.40 -10.57 -6.84
C CYS A 142 -5.91 -11.67 -7.79
N LYS A 143 -5.31 -12.74 -7.25
CA LYS A 143 -4.85 -13.88 -8.05
C LYS A 143 -5.98 -14.53 -8.83
N LYS A 144 -7.14 -14.79 -8.20
CA LYS A 144 -8.34 -15.38 -8.84
C LYS A 144 -8.89 -14.50 -9.96
N THR A 145 -8.84 -13.18 -9.79
CA THR A 145 -9.43 -12.21 -10.74
C THR A 145 -8.45 -11.71 -11.80
N GLY A 146 -7.17 -12.10 -11.71
CA GLY A 146 -6.11 -11.67 -12.63
C GLY A 146 -5.61 -10.24 -12.40
N LEU A 147 -5.96 -9.62 -11.26
CA LEU A 147 -5.39 -8.36 -10.83
C LEU A 147 -3.99 -8.58 -10.23
N LYS A 148 -3.10 -7.63 -10.45
CA LYS A 148 -1.83 -7.60 -9.75
C LYS A 148 -2.04 -7.08 -8.33
N PHE A 149 -1.19 -7.52 -7.40
CA PHE A 149 -1.29 -7.19 -5.99
C PHE A 149 -0.03 -6.50 -5.49
N GLY A 150 -0.18 -5.48 -4.65
CA GLY A 150 0.89 -4.77 -3.99
C GLY A 150 0.52 -4.36 -2.58
N LEU A 151 1.49 -3.89 -1.81
CA LEU A 151 1.35 -3.56 -0.41
C LEU A 151 1.94 -2.18 -0.11
N TYR A 152 1.32 -1.51 0.85
CA TYR A 152 1.85 -0.31 1.50
C TYR A 152 2.32 -0.66 2.91
N PHE A 153 3.41 -0.03 3.34
CA PHE A 153 3.99 -0.21 4.67
C PHE A 153 4.62 1.10 5.16
N SER A 154 4.23 1.53 6.36
CA SER A 154 4.83 2.70 6.99
C SER A 154 6.20 2.39 7.58
N TRP A 155 7.19 3.27 7.33
CA TRP A 155 8.48 3.24 8.02
C TRP A 155 8.32 3.46 9.52
N ILE A 156 7.43 4.39 9.90
CA ILE A 156 7.16 4.71 11.30
C ILE A 156 6.05 3.79 11.85
N ASP A 157 6.06 3.65 13.17
CA ASP A 157 5.10 2.81 13.88
C ASP A 157 4.86 3.42 15.26
N TRP A 158 3.74 4.09 15.42
CA TRP A 158 3.40 4.78 16.68
C TRP A 158 3.06 3.84 17.83
N ASN A 159 2.86 2.55 17.53
CA ASN A 159 2.60 1.53 18.55
C ASN A 159 3.88 0.81 19.02
N CYS A 160 4.90 0.74 18.18
CA CYS A 160 6.15 0.05 18.47
C CYS A 160 6.90 0.74 19.64
N GLU A 161 7.31 -0.03 20.64
CA GLU A 161 8.06 0.47 21.80
C GLU A 161 9.46 0.98 21.45
N PHE A 162 10.02 0.54 20.33
CA PHE A 162 11.34 0.93 19.85
C PHE A 162 11.31 2.11 18.88
N ALA A 163 10.12 2.61 18.55
CA ALA A 163 9.94 3.75 17.67
C ALA A 163 10.08 5.08 18.43
N LEU A 164 10.17 6.17 17.67
CA LEU A 164 10.06 7.50 18.24
C LEU A 164 8.62 7.77 18.71
N PRO A 165 8.42 8.77 19.59
CA PRO A 165 7.08 9.20 20.00
C PRO A 165 6.18 9.53 18.82
N ILE A 166 4.87 9.46 19.05
CA ILE A 166 3.86 9.83 18.04
C ILE A 166 4.12 11.26 17.54
N SER A 167 4.22 11.38 16.23
CA SER A 167 4.46 12.64 15.54
C SER A 167 3.66 12.69 14.23
N ASP A 168 3.48 13.89 13.68
CA ASP A 168 2.88 14.08 12.36
C ASP A 168 3.94 14.45 11.29
N HIS A 169 5.22 14.16 11.58
CA HIS A 169 6.35 14.50 10.71
C HIS A 169 6.80 13.35 9.82
N ASN A 170 6.98 13.63 8.53
CA ASN A 170 7.62 12.73 7.57
C ASN A 170 9.11 12.48 7.85
N SER A 171 9.73 13.33 8.69
CA SER A 171 11.18 13.32 8.95
C SER A 171 11.59 12.52 10.19
N ASP A 172 10.71 11.72 10.76
CA ASP A 172 11.03 10.89 11.91
C ASP A 172 12.12 9.87 11.56
N LYS A 173 13.20 9.89 12.34
CA LYS A 173 14.27 8.90 12.21
C LYS A 173 13.79 7.50 12.57
N ILE A 174 14.42 6.49 11.98
CA ILE A 174 14.13 5.08 12.28
C ILE A 174 15.20 4.54 13.22
N PRO A 175 14.92 4.36 14.53
CA PRO A 175 15.87 3.78 15.46
C PRO A 175 16.30 2.37 15.04
N PRO A 176 17.53 1.92 15.37
CA PRO A 176 18.03 0.60 14.93
C PRO A 176 17.17 -0.59 15.36
N LYS A 177 16.60 -0.56 16.57
CA LYS A 177 15.68 -1.61 17.03
C LYS A 177 14.36 -1.60 16.26
N HIS A 178 13.84 -0.40 15.93
CA HIS A 178 12.66 -0.25 15.10
C HIS A 178 12.92 -0.73 13.67
N GLN A 179 14.09 -0.41 13.09
CA GLN A 179 14.49 -0.95 11.79
C GLN A 179 14.47 -2.48 11.79
N LYS A 180 15.06 -3.12 12.81
CA LYS A 180 15.03 -4.58 12.93
C LYS A 180 13.60 -5.13 12.98
N PHE A 181 12.72 -4.49 13.73
CA PHE A 181 11.31 -4.85 13.81
C PHE A 181 10.61 -4.74 12.44
N ASN A 182 10.83 -3.63 11.71
CA ASN A 182 10.32 -3.46 10.35
C ASN A 182 10.82 -4.55 9.41
N ILE A 183 12.12 -4.88 9.45
CA ILE A 183 12.72 -5.92 8.59
C ILE A 183 12.08 -7.29 8.83
N GLU A 184 11.76 -7.66 10.07
CA GLU A 184 11.08 -8.93 10.35
C GLU A 184 9.66 -8.95 9.75
N GLN A 185 8.89 -7.86 9.87
CA GLN A 185 7.57 -7.72 9.24
C GLN A 185 7.66 -7.76 7.71
N LEU A 186 8.64 -7.06 7.12
CA LEU A 186 8.87 -7.06 5.68
C LEU A 186 9.23 -8.45 5.15
N LYS A 187 10.01 -9.24 5.90
CA LYS A 187 10.31 -10.64 5.56
C LYS A 187 9.03 -11.49 5.50
N GLU A 188 8.12 -11.33 6.47
CA GLU A 188 6.83 -12.02 6.47
C GLU A 188 6.00 -11.62 5.25
N LEU A 189 5.86 -10.32 4.98
CA LEU A 189 5.10 -9.80 3.86
C LEU A 189 5.63 -10.30 2.51
N PHE A 190 6.93 -10.23 2.28
CA PHE A 190 7.53 -10.64 1.01
C PHE A 190 7.56 -12.16 0.80
N LYS A 191 7.53 -12.96 1.86
CA LYS A 191 7.49 -14.43 1.74
C LYS A 191 6.09 -14.98 1.58
N ASN A 192 5.09 -14.38 2.26
CA ASN A 192 3.80 -15.04 2.46
C ASN A 192 2.70 -14.54 1.51
N TYR A 193 2.84 -13.33 0.93
CA TYR A 193 1.75 -12.67 0.21
C TYR A 193 2.04 -12.35 -1.26
N GLY A 194 3.12 -12.92 -1.83
CA GLY A 194 3.50 -12.71 -3.22
C GLY A 194 2.77 -13.57 -4.25
N PRO A 195 3.03 -13.35 -5.54
CA PRO A 195 3.95 -12.34 -6.07
C PRO A 195 3.40 -10.92 -5.98
N LEU A 196 4.23 -9.99 -5.54
CA LEU A 196 3.89 -8.57 -5.45
C LEU A 196 4.35 -7.81 -6.70
N CYS A 197 3.48 -6.95 -7.23
CA CYS A 197 3.85 -6.09 -8.36
C CYS A 197 4.48 -4.78 -7.90
N GLU A 198 4.12 -4.31 -6.69
CA GLU A 198 4.54 -3.02 -6.19
C GLU A 198 4.55 -3.02 -4.66
N PHE A 199 5.53 -2.32 -4.08
CA PHE A 199 5.64 -2.11 -2.65
C PHE A 199 5.84 -0.63 -2.33
N TRP A 200 4.99 -0.11 -1.45
CA TRP A 200 4.96 1.27 -1.02
C TRP A 200 5.52 1.42 0.39
N MET A 201 6.70 2.02 0.51
CA MET A 201 7.19 2.56 1.77
C MET A 201 6.65 3.99 1.94
N ASP A 202 6.40 4.42 3.16
CA ASP A 202 5.89 5.77 3.42
C ASP A 202 6.35 6.32 4.77
N MET A 203 6.38 7.65 4.86
CA MET A 203 6.83 8.40 6.04
C MET A 203 8.28 8.07 6.44
N GLY A 204 8.74 8.68 7.55
CA GLY A 204 10.05 8.41 8.11
C GLY A 204 11.23 9.01 7.32
N PHE A 205 12.37 9.03 7.97
CA PHE A 205 13.64 9.48 7.39
C PHE A 205 14.72 8.42 7.66
N PRO A 206 14.69 7.29 6.93
CA PRO A 206 15.69 6.24 7.08
C PRO A 206 17.07 6.71 6.64
N THR A 207 18.11 6.14 7.22
CA THR A 207 19.48 6.27 6.72
C THR A 207 19.62 5.53 5.39
N LYS A 208 20.64 5.86 4.60
CA LYS A 208 20.95 5.16 3.35
C LYS A 208 21.08 3.65 3.56
N LYS A 209 21.81 3.23 4.61
CA LYS A 209 21.96 1.81 4.96
C LYS A 209 20.61 1.12 5.22
N GLN A 210 19.66 1.78 5.87
CA GLN A 210 18.33 1.22 6.14
C GLN A 210 17.52 1.05 4.85
N SER A 211 17.55 2.03 3.94
CA SER A 211 16.91 1.91 2.64
C SER A 211 17.53 0.79 1.79
N GLU A 212 18.86 0.71 1.74
CA GLU A 212 19.58 -0.35 1.04
C GLU A 212 19.27 -1.75 1.59
N GLU A 213 19.12 -1.90 2.92
CA GLU A 213 18.73 -3.16 3.56
C GLU A 213 17.34 -3.61 3.11
N VAL A 214 16.35 -2.71 3.08
CA VAL A 214 15.00 -3.01 2.59
C VAL A 214 15.03 -3.35 1.11
N LYS A 215 15.76 -2.59 0.28
CA LYS A 215 15.91 -2.86 -1.15
C LYS A 215 16.52 -4.23 -1.42
N ALA A 216 17.60 -4.57 -0.72
CA ALA A 216 18.25 -5.87 -0.86
C ALA A 216 17.34 -7.04 -0.45
N LEU A 217 16.56 -6.86 0.63
CA LEU A 217 15.56 -7.83 1.06
C LEU A 217 14.48 -8.05 -0.02
N ALA A 218 13.97 -6.97 -0.58
CA ALA A 218 12.96 -7.00 -1.64
C ALA A 218 13.49 -7.68 -2.90
N GLN A 219 14.66 -7.29 -3.38
CA GLN A 219 15.29 -7.90 -4.57
C GLN A 219 15.51 -9.41 -4.42
N ARG A 220 15.84 -9.86 -3.22
CA ARG A 220 16.07 -11.29 -2.94
C ARG A 220 14.78 -12.09 -2.92
N LEU A 221 13.69 -11.54 -2.35
CA LEU A 221 12.45 -12.28 -2.11
C LEU A 221 11.38 -12.04 -3.18
N GLN A 222 11.40 -10.87 -3.82
CA GLN A 222 10.43 -10.40 -4.81
C GLN A 222 11.15 -9.63 -5.93
N PRO A 223 11.99 -10.27 -6.76
CA PRO A 223 12.86 -9.59 -7.75
C PRO A 223 12.10 -8.76 -8.79
N ASP A 224 10.87 -9.16 -9.14
CA ASP A 224 10.02 -8.47 -10.11
C ASP A 224 9.17 -7.34 -9.51
N MET A 225 9.20 -7.16 -8.18
CA MET A 225 8.45 -6.14 -7.47
C MET A 225 9.10 -4.76 -7.67
N MET A 226 8.26 -3.75 -7.97
CA MET A 226 8.68 -2.34 -8.02
C MET A 226 8.55 -1.70 -6.66
N ILE A 227 9.52 -0.88 -6.25
CA ILE A 227 9.52 -0.17 -4.98
C ILE A 227 9.40 1.33 -5.24
N ASN A 228 8.51 1.99 -4.53
CA ASN A 228 8.26 3.42 -4.67
C ASN A 228 9.45 4.29 -4.18
N GLY A 229 9.47 5.56 -4.61
CA GLY A 229 10.54 6.51 -4.27
C GLY A 229 10.61 6.87 -2.77
N ARG A 230 9.54 6.62 -1.99
CA ARG A 230 9.53 6.89 -0.53
C ARG A 230 10.27 5.82 0.31
N ILE A 231 10.93 4.86 -0.33
CA ILE A 231 12.00 4.09 0.31
C ILE A 231 13.22 4.99 0.61
N TRP A 232 13.30 6.15 -0.04
CA TRP A 232 14.32 7.20 0.07
C TRP A 232 15.73 6.79 -0.41
N ASN A 233 16.67 7.73 -0.33
CA ASN A 233 18.10 7.51 -0.60
C ASN A 233 18.42 6.89 -1.97
N ASP A 234 17.64 7.26 -3.00
CA ASP A 234 17.77 6.76 -4.38
C ASP A 234 17.63 5.22 -4.51
N CYS A 235 16.94 4.62 -3.54
CA CYS A 235 16.69 3.19 -3.52
C CYS A 235 15.38 2.78 -4.23
N GLY A 236 14.52 3.72 -4.61
CA GLY A 236 13.27 3.45 -5.35
C GLY A 236 13.50 3.02 -6.79
N ASP A 237 12.53 2.30 -7.35
CA ASP A 237 12.50 1.89 -8.75
C ASP A 237 11.71 2.87 -9.62
N PHE A 238 10.88 3.73 -9.02
CA PHE A 238 10.09 4.75 -9.71
C PHE A 238 9.92 6.00 -8.86
N CYS A 239 9.70 7.14 -9.53
CA CYS A 239 9.44 8.42 -8.89
C CYS A 239 8.00 8.47 -8.37
N THR A 240 7.83 8.75 -7.08
CA THR A 240 6.53 8.92 -6.45
C THR A 240 6.22 10.41 -6.37
N MET A 241 5.13 10.84 -7.01
CA MET A 241 4.68 12.22 -6.90
C MET A 241 4.21 12.54 -5.47
N GLY A 242 4.16 13.81 -5.12
CA GLY A 242 3.47 14.23 -3.91
C GLY A 242 1.99 13.84 -3.93
N ASP A 243 1.37 13.80 -2.76
CA ASP A 243 -0.04 13.44 -2.58
C ASP A 243 -0.95 14.32 -3.42
N ASN A 244 -1.75 13.69 -4.30
CA ASN A 244 -2.64 14.38 -5.25
C ASN A 244 -1.91 15.38 -6.19
N LYS A 245 -0.61 15.17 -6.45
CA LYS A 245 0.20 16.02 -7.32
C LYS A 245 0.50 15.34 -8.64
N PHE A 246 0.59 16.18 -9.67
CA PHE A 246 0.95 15.78 -11.03
C PHE A 246 2.23 16.48 -11.44
N PRO A 247 3.09 15.89 -12.26
CA PRO A 247 4.23 16.59 -12.82
C PRO A 247 3.74 17.65 -13.83
N ASP A 248 4.51 18.74 -13.97
CA ASP A 248 4.20 19.82 -14.92
C ASP A 248 4.55 19.42 -16.37
N ARG A 249 5.38 18.41 -16.56
CA ARG A 249 5.83 17.87 -17.84
C ARG A 249 6.04 16.36 -17.76
N SER A 250 6.09 15.70 -18.91
CA SER A 250 6.45 14.27 -18.99
C SER A 250 7.84 14.03 -18.39
N LEU A 251 7.97 12.95 -17.64
CA LEU A 251 9.22 12.51 -17.01
C LEU A 251 9.85 11.39 -17.82
N ASN A 252 11.18 11.39 -17.92
CA ASN A 252 11.96 10.34 -18.60
C ASN A 252 12.30 9.15 -17.66
N VAL A 253 11.59 9.05 -16.53
CA VAL A 253 11.74 7.98 -15.53
C VAL A 253 10.37 7.38 -15.25
N PRO A 254 10.28 6.12 -14.80
CA PRO A 254 9.03 5.56 -14.32
C PRO A 254 8.47 6.40 -13.15
N TRP A 255 7.18 6.69 -13.16
CA TRP A 255 6.57 7.51 -12.11
C TRP A 255 5.11 7.16 -11.86
N GLN A 256 4.64 7.51 -10.69
CA GLN A 256 3.27 7.26 -10.24
C GLN A 256 2.74 8.46 -9.45
N THR A 257 1.46 8.80 -9.69
CA THR A 257 0.69 9.72 -8.87
C THR A 257 -0.23 8.92 -7.95
N PRO A 258 -0.02 9.00 -6.63
CA PRO A 258 -1.03 8.60 -5.66
C PRO A 258 -2.08 9.71 -5.55
N ALA A 259 -3.34 9.36 -5.70
CA ALA A 259 -4.45 10.29 -5.62
C ALA A 259 -5.58 9.74 -4.76
N SER A 260 -6.24 10.62 -4.03
CA SER A 260 -7.44 10.30 -3.26
C SER A 260 -8.67 10.98 -3.89
N ILE A 261 -9.83 10.35 -3.74
CA ILE A 261 -11.10 10.92 -4.20
C ILE A 261 -11.36 12.26 -3.49
N TYR A 262 -10.91 12.37 -2.24
CA TYR A 262 -10.98 13.59 -1.43
C TYR A 262 -9.57 13.98 -1.00
N HIS A 263 -9.12 15.17 -1.38
CA HIS A 263 -7.76 15.65 -1.11
C HIS A 263 -7.45 15.77 0.40
N GLU A 264 -8.50 15.82 1.24
CA GLU A 264 -8.38 16.03 2.68
C GLU A 264 -8.19 14.74 3.48
N THR A 265 -8.25 13.55 2.85
CA THR A 265 -8.13 12.27 3.57
C THR A 265 -7.85 11.10 2.64
N TRP A 266 -7.12 10.10 3.14
CA TRP A 266 -6.95 8.79 2.51
C TRP A 266 -7.85 7.74 3.17
N GLY A 267 -7.90 7.74 4.50
CA GLY A 267 -8.79 6.89 5.27
C GLY A 267 -10.24 7.39 5.28
N TYR A 268 -11.15 6.51 5.65
CA TYR A 268 -12.58 6.84 5.79
C TYR A 268 -12.81 8.02 6.73
N ARG A 269 -13.63 8.97 6.27
CA ARG A 269 -14.09 10.12 7.04
C ARG A 269 -15.63 10.17 6.98
N SER A 270 -16.29 10.00 8.13
CA SER A 270 -17.75 9.91 8.21
C SER A 270 -18.43 11.22 7.83
N TRP A 271 -17.82 12.34 8.19
CA TRP A 271 -18.29 13.71 7.92
C TRP A 271 -17.74 14.32 6.63
N GLN A 272 -17.14 13.51 5.74
CA GLN A 272 -16.64 13.98 4.44
C GLN A 272 -17.79 14.55 3.59
N ARG A 273 -17.61 15.76 3.09
CA ARG A 273 -18.50 16.34 2.07
C ARG A 273 -18.21 15.68 0.73
N ARG A 274 -19.21 15.02 0.14
CA ARG A 274 -19.01 14.21 -1.07
C ARG A 274 -19.37 14.92 -2.37
N GLY A 275 -20.25 15.94 -2.31
CA GLY A 275 -20.62 16.72 -3.49
C GLY A 275 -21.37 15.93 -4.55
N ASP A 276 -21.26 16.39 -5.81
CA ASP A 276 -21.86 15.75 -6.97
C ASP A 276 -21.00 14.57 -7.46
N LYS A 277 -21.61 13.39 -7.58
CA LYS A 277 -20.91 12.17 -7.97
C LYS A 277 -20.41 12.20 -9.42
N ASN A 278 -21.22 12.71 -10.34
CA ASN A 278 -20.85 12.73 -11.77
C ASN A 278 -19.70 13.71 -12.02
N LYS A 279 -19.79 14.89 -11.40
CA LYS A 279 -18.68 15.87 -11.47
C LYS A 279 -17.38 15.31 -10.91
N LYS A 280 -17.46 14.62 -9.76
CA LYS A 280 -16.27 13.98 -9.18
C LYS A 280 -15.71 12.88 -10.08
N ALA A 281 -16.55 12.04 -10.67
CA ALA A 281 -16.14 11.02 -11.62
C ALA A 281 -15.44 11.63 -12.83
N GLN A 282 -15.98 12.73 -13.39
CA GLN A 282 -15.33 13.44 -14.49
C GLN A 282 -13.94 13.96 -14.13
N GLU A 283 -13.78 14.60 -12.96
CA GLU A 283 -12.47 15.09 -12.46
C GLU A 283 -11.43 13.94 -12.36
N LEU A 284 -11.87 12.77 -11.88
CA LEU A 284 -10.99 11.60 -11.74
C LEU A 284 -10.62 10.99 -13.10
N ILE A 285 -11.57 10.95 -14.05
CA ILE A 285 -11.30 10.48 -15.43
C ILE A 285 -10.31 11.41 -16.12
N GLU A 286 -10.49 12.72 -16.03
CA GLU A 286 -9.57 13.72 -16.59
C GLU A 286 -8.16 13.57 -16.00
N SER A 287 -8.07 13.35 -14.68
CA SER A 287 -6.80 13.07 -14.00
C SER A 287 -6.13 11.79 -14.48
N LEU A 288 -6.90 10.71 -14.65
CA LEU A 288 -6.41 9.44 -15.21
C LEU A 288 -5.87 9.63 -16.64
N ILE A 289 -6.64 10.29 -17.49
CA ILE A 289 -6.23 10.58 -18.89
C ILE A 289 -4.93 11.40 -18.91
N ARG A 290 -4.85 12.45 -18.10
CA ARG A 290 -3.64 13.28 -17.97
C ARG A 290 -2.42 12.47 -17.56
N VAL A 291 -2.52 11.69 -16.49
CA VAL A 291 -1.42 10.85 -15.99
C VAL A 291 -0.97 9.84 -17.05
N ARG A 292 -1.91 9.16 -17.72
CA ARG A 292 -1.60 8.17 -18.73
C ARG A 292 -1.00 8.78 -20.00
N ALA A 293 -1.48 9.92 -20.45
CA ALA A 293 -0.91 10.64 -21.58
C ALA A 293 0.53 11.09 -21.34
N MET A 294 0.91 11.35 -20.07
CA MET A 294 2.27 11.71 -19.67
C MET A 294 3.15 10.49 -19.32
N GLY A 295 2.66 9.26 -19.51
CA GLY A 295 3.42 8.02 -19.30
C GLY A 295 3.48 7.52 -17.85
N GLY A 296 2.72 8.12 -16.93
CA GLY A 296 2.69 7.74 -15.51
C GLY A 296 1.66 6.65 -15.18
N ASN A 297 1.77 6.10 -13.99
CA ASN A 297 0.74 5.26 -13.39
C ASN A 297 -0.13 6.08 -12.41
N TYR A 298 -1.44 5.86 -12.45
CA TYR A 298 -2.41 6.51 -11.59
C TYR A 298 -2.90 5.52 -10.52
N LEU A 299 -2.67 5.84 -9.26
CA LEU A 299 -3.04 5.01 -8.12
C LEU A 299 -4.13 5.74 -7.32
N LEU A 300 -5.40 5.36 -7.55
CA LEU A 300 -6.57 6.04 -6.98
C LEU A 300 -7.04 5.34 -5.70
N ASN A 301 -7.14 6.11 -4.63
CA ASN A 301 -7.46 5.62 -3.29
C ASN A 301 -8.97 5.56 -3.02
N ILE A 302 -9.35 4.50 -2.31
CA ILE A 302 -10.61 4.39 -1.57
C ILE A 302 -10.34 4.21 -0.08
N GLY A 303 -11.28 4.70 0.76
CA GLY A 303 -11.21 4.57 2.22
C GLY A 303 -12.39 3.77 2.77
N PRO A 304 -12.31 2.43 2.92
CA PRO A 304 -13.39 1.62 3.46
C PRO A 304 -13.79 2.06 4.88
N LYS A 305 -15.10 1.93 5.19
CA LYS A 305 -15.65 2.18 6.52
C LYS A 305 -15.07 1.22 7.57
N GLY A 306 -15.26 1.52 8.85
CA GLY A 306 -14.75 0.69 9.95
C GLY A 306 -15.19 -0.77 9.91
N ASP A 307 -16.35 -1.07 9.32
CA ASP A 307 -16.83 -2.43 9.12
C ASP A 307 -16.24 -3.13 7.87
N GLY A 308 -15.43 -2.43 7.10
CA GLY A 308 -14.79 -2.91 5.87
C GLY A 308 -15.60 -2.70 4.59
N SER A 309 -16.82 -2.16 4.66
CA SER A 309 -17.63 -1.86 3.45
C SER A 309 -17.04 -0.67 2.68
N VAL A 310 -17.03 -0.78 1.34
CA VAL A 310 -16.68 0.34 0.47
C VAL A 310 -17.77 1.41 0.54
N VAL A 311 -17.38 2.67 0.56
CA VAL A 311 -18.33 3.80 0.55
C VAL A 311 -19.04 3.83 -0.80
N ALA A 312 -20.38 3.84 -0.81
CA ALA A 312 -21.16 3.78 -2.05
C ALA A 312 -20.89 4.93 -3.04
N PHE A 313 -20.46 6.09 -2.54
CA PHE A 313 -20.05 7.20 -3.38
C PHE A 313 -18.71 6.93 -4.07
N GLU A 314 -17.80 6.20 -3.43
CA GLU A 314 -16.48 5.87 -3.94
C GLU A 314 -16.52 4.68 -4.91
N ALA A 315 -17.54 3.82 -4.78
CA ALA A 315 -17.84 2.74 -5.70
C ALA A 315 -18.58 3.24 -6.96
#